data_d378537d43463171b4b9da1d9aa18a85
#
_entry.id   d378537d43463171b4b9da1d9aa18a85
#
_cell.length_a   1.000
_cell.length_b   1.000
_cell.length_c   1.000
_cell.angle_alpha   90.00
_cell.angle_beta   90.00
_cell.angle_gamma   90.00
#
_symmetry.space_group_name_H-M   'P 1'
#
loop_
_entity.id
_entity.type
_entity.pdbx_description
1 polymer ?
#
loop_
_entity_poly.entity_id
_entity_poly.type
_entity_poly.pdbx_seq_one_letter_code
_entity_poly.pdbx_strand_id
1 'polypeptide(L)'
;LILATEELIKAQFIEMFGDLKENPRKLPLTTIGESCEILDSMRIPIAASKREPGPYPYYGANGVQDYVKDYIFDDELILLAEDGGNFGSDTRPIAYKVSGKFWVNNHAHVLKPKSELNIDYLHHAIRFYDVSKYITGTTRAKLNQTAMKRMILLKPTLSKQRDFSKFVKQADESISELIKTSNGLKKIKKSIIKKYFG
;
A
#
# COMPACT_ATOMS: atom_id res chain seq x y z
N LEU A 1 13.25 0.49 -13.19
CA LEU A 1 12.43 1.71 -13.10
C LEU A 1 11.57 1.70 -11.84
N ILE A 2 10.64 0.75 -11.66
CA ILE A 2 9.73 0.71 -10.49
C ILE A 2 10.51 0.71 -9.16
N LEU A 3 11.52 -0.15 -9.00
CA LEU A 3 12.36 -0.17 -7.79
C LEU A 3 13.06 1.17 -7.54
N ALA A 4 13.59 1.80 -8.58
CA ALA A 4 14.24 3.10 -8.46
C ALA A 4 13.25 4.21 -8.03
N THR A 5 12.01 4.14 -8.48
CA THR A 5 10.95 5.07 -8.04
C THR A 5 10.56 4.84 -6.59
N GLU A 6 10.46 3.59 -6.15
CA GLU A 6 10.20 3.28 -4.73
C GLU A 6 11.32 3.78 -3.83
N GLU A 7 12.57 3.60 -4.23
CA GLU A 7 13.73 4.15 -3.51
C GLU A 7 13.70 5.68 -3.45
N LEU A 8 13.35 6.35 -4.55
CA LEU A 8 13.20 7.80 -4.60
C LEU A 8 12.09 8.29 -3.65
N ILE A 9 10.93 7.64 -3.67
CA ILE A 9 9.80 7.98 -2.78
C ILE A 9 10.20 7.75 -1.32
N LYS A 10 10.90 6.66 -1.01
CA LYS A 10 11.41 6.38 0.33
C LYS A 10 12.43 7.43 0.78
N ALA A 11 13.37 7.81 -0.07
CA ALA A 11 14.35 8.85 0.22
C ALA A 11 13.67 10.19 0.53
N GLN A 12 12.69 10.59 -0.29
CA GLN A 12 11.90 11.81 -0.07
C GLN A 12 11.08 11.74 1.22
N PHE A 13 10.50 10.58 1.54
CA PHE A 13 9.77 10.38 2.80
C PHE A 13 10.68 10.60 4.01
N ILE A 14 11.86 9.98 4.01
CA ILE A 14 12.84 10.12 5.10
C ILE A 14 13.38 11.55 5.17
N GLU A 15 13.64 12.20 4.03
CA GLU A 15 14.05 13.61 4.00
C GLU A 15 12.98 14.51 4.61
N MET A 16 11.70 14.31 4.29
CA MET A 16 10.61 15.17 4.79
C MET A 16 10.24 14.90 6.25
N PHE A 17 10.23 13.66 6.69
CA PHE A 17 9.66 13.26 7.97
C PHE A 17 10.68 12.66 8.95
N GLY A 18 11.79 12.12 8.45
CA GLY A 18 12.77 11.41 9.24
C GLY A 18 12.37 9.95 9.51
N ASP A 19 13.22 9.29 10.25
CA ASP A 19 12.99 7.93 10.75
C ASP A 19 12.14 7.97 12.02
N LEU A 20 11.26 6.97 12.19
CA LEU A 20 10.36 6.89 13.35
C LEU A 20 11.12 6.69 14.67
N LYS A 21 12.20 5.91 14.66
CA LYS A 21 12.96 5.57 15.86
C LYS A 21 13.73 6.78 16.40
N GLU A 22 14.41 7.49 15.50
CA GLU A 22 15.25 8.64 15.85
C GLU A 22 14.42 9.93 15.98
N ASN A 23 13.31 10.04 15.22
CA ASN A 23 12.47 11.23 15.13
C ASN A 23 13.27 12.54 15.16
N PRO A 24 14.23 12.75 14.25
CA PRO A 24 15.18 13.86 14.31
C PRO A 24 14.49 15.23 14.18
N ARG A 25 13.27 15.25 13.67
CA ARG A 25 12.45 16.46 13.50
C ARG A 25 11.51 16.72 14.68
N LYS A 26 11.54 15.85 15.69
CA LYS A 26 10.69 15.95 16.91
C LYS A 26 9.20 16.10 16.54
N LEU A 27 8.75 15.37 15.53
CA LEU A 27 7.35 15.39 15.11
C LEU A 27 6.46 14.75 16.19
N PRO A 28 5.24 15.24 16.39
CA PRO A 28 4.27 14.57 17.25
C PRO A 28 4.08 13.11 16.84
N LEU A 29 3.74 12.28 17.80
CA LEU A 29 3.44 10.87 17.59
C LEU A 29 1.93 10.65 17.65
N THR A 30 1.47 9.63 16.95
CA THR A 30 0.12 9.10 17.04
C THR A 30 0.17 7.59 16.84
N THR A 31 -0.99 6.94 16.94
CA THR A 31 -1.13 5.52 16.63
C THR A 31 -2.12 5.30 15.49
N ILE A 32 -2.05 4.12 14.85
CA ILE A 32 -3.05 3.74 13.84
C ILE A 32 -4.45 3.77 14.45
N GLY A 33 -4.62 3.25 15.68
CA GLY A 33 -5.91 3.23 16.35
C GLY A 33 -6.52 4.61 16.63
N GLU A 34 -5.67 5.63 16.87
CA GLU A 34 -6.11 7.01 17.06
C GLU A 34 -6.45 7.71 15.75
N SER A 35 -5.63 7.47 14.72
CA SER A 35 -5.66 8.22 13.46
C SER A 35 -6.46 7.57 12.33
N CYS A 36 -6.91 6.32 12.51
CA CYS A 36 -7.69 5.59 11.52
C CYS A 36 -9.01 5.08 12.11
N GLU A 37 -10.00 4.98 11.27
CA GLU A 37 -11.16 4.12 11.45
C GLU A 37 -10.79 2.71 10.98
N ILE A 38 -11.12 1.69 11.79
CA ILE A 38 -10.80 0.29 11.49
C ILE A 38 -12.08 -0.40 11.03
N LEU A 39 -12.12 -0.78 9.76
CA LEU A 39 -13.30 -1.35 9.10
C LEU A 39 -13.29 -2.89 9.04
N ASP A 40 -12.50 -3.52 9.87
CA ASP A 40 -12.32 -4.98 9.89
C ASP A 40 -13.61 -5.78 10.09
N SER A 41 -14.58 -5.22 10.82
CA SER A 41 -15.89 -5.83 11.04
C SER A 41 -16.73 -5.96 9.77
N MET A 42 -16.40 -5.20 8.73
CA MET A 42 -17.11 -5.25 7.45
C MET A 42 -16.55 -6.33 6.50
N ARG A 43 -15.43 -6.95 6.84
CA ARG A 43 -14.81 -7.99 6.00
C ARG A 43 -15.64 -9.26 6.00
N ILE A 44 -15.78 -9.88 4.80
CA ILE A 44 -16.52 -11.12 4.63
C ILE A 44 -15.65 -12.11 3.83
N PRO A 45 -15.09 -13.15 4.47
CA PRO A 45 -14.34 -14.18 3.77
C PRO A 45 -15.29 -15.06 2.94
N ILE A 46 -14.93 -15.29 1.67
CA ILE A 46 -15.66 -16.20 0.78
C ILE A 46 -14.71 -17.34 0.40
N ALA A 47 -15.09 -18.58 0.66
CA ALA A 47 -14.35 -19.76 0.22
C ALA A 47 -14.22 -19.76 -1.32
N ALA A 48 -13.06 -20.17 -1.85
CA ALA A 48 -12.79 -20.11 -3.28
C ALA A 48 -13.87 -20.80 -4.13
N SER A 49 -14.40 -21.95 -3.66
CA SER A 49 -15.47 -22.69 -4.32
C SER A 49 -16.85 -22.01 -4.34
N LYS A 50 -17.01 -20.94 -3.53
CA LYS A 50 -18.27 -20.18 -3.42
C LYS A 50 -18.17 -18.77 -4.02
N ARG A 51 -17.02 -18.41 -4.59
CA ARG A 51 -16.86 -17.10 -5.25
C ARG A 51 -17.54 -17.13 -6.62
N GLU A 52 -18.50 -16.25 -6.82
CA GLU A 52 -19.08 -16.01 -8.14
C GLU A 52 -18.16 -15.07 -8.91
N PRO A 53 -17.67 -15.46 -10.11
CA PRO A 53 -16.81 -14.61 -10.93
C PRO A 53 -17.48 -13.28 -11.31
N GLY A 54 -16.72 -12.20 -11.34
CA GLY A 54 -17.21 -10.87 -11.69
C GLY A 54 -16.12 -9.81 -11.86
N PRO A 55 -16.47 -8.53 -11.91
CA PRO A 55 -15.51 -7.46 -12.22
C PRO A 55 -14.77 -6.91 -11.00
N TYR A 56 -15.18 -7.21 -9.77
CA TYR A 56 -14.64 -6.56 -8.60
C TYR A 56 -13.49 -7.35 -7.97
N PRO A 57 -12.34 -6.72 -7.69
CA PRO A 57 -11.21 -7.40 -7.10
C PRO A 57 -11.51 -7.87 -5.67
N TYR A 58 -11.10 -9.10 -5.37
CA TYR A 58 -11.17 -9.74 -4.06
C TYR A 58 -9.77 -9.75 -3.44
N TYR A 59 -9.59 -8.95 -2.38
CA TYR A 59 -8.29 -8.76 -1.74
C TYR A 59 -8.07 -9.69 -0.54
N GLY A 60 -6.83 -10.11 -0.40
CA GLY A 60 -6.28 -10.75 0.79
C GLY A 60 -5.01 -10.06 1.27
N ALA A 61 -4.22 -10.74 2.12
CA ALA A 61 -3.00 -10.20 2.72
C ALA A 61 -1.95 -9.72 1.70
N ASN A 62 -1.90 -10.33 0.51
CA ASN A 62 -0.86 -10.10 -0.50
C ASN A 62 -1.42 -9.47 -1.80
N GLY A 63 -2.52 -8.73 -1.71
CA GLY A 63 -3.15 -8.08 -2.85
C GLY A 63 -4.34 -8.86 -3.40
N VAL A 64 -4.64 -8.67 -4.70
CA VAL A 64 -5.76 -9.32 -5.37
C VAL A 64 -5.55 -10.82 -5.46
N GLN A 65 -6.52 -11.58 -4.97
CA GLN A 65 -6.54 -13.04 -5.02
C GLN A 65 -7.50 -13.58 -6.07
N ASP A 66 -8.56 -12.81 -6.39
CA ASP A 66 -9.62 -13.23 -7.27
C ASP A 66 -10.43 -12.02 -7.76
N TYR A 67 -11.41 -12.25 -8.64
CA TYR A 67 -12.39 -11.27 -9.06
C TYR A 67 -13.80 -11.82 -8.82
N VAL A 68 -14.67 -11.04 -8.13
CA VAL A 68 -16.00 -11.47 -7.68
C VAL A 68 -17.11 -10.56 -8.21
N LYS A 69 -18.34 -11.07 -8.18
CA LYS A 69 -19.54 -10.45 -8.73
C LYS A 69 -19.96 -9.18 -7.98
N ASP A 70 -19.77 -9.16 -6.67
CA ASP A 70 -20.21 -8.09 -5.79
C ASP A 70 -19.04 -7.45 -5.05
N TYR A 71 -19.27 -6.33 -4.38
CA TYR A 71 -18.31 -5.59 -3.59
C TYR A 71 -18.89 -5.23 -2.22
N ILE A 72 -18.02 -5.01 -1.23
CA ILE A 72 -18.41 -4.55 0.12
C ILE A 72 -17.86 -3.16 0.45
N PHE A 73 -16.89 -2.67 -0.33
CA PHE A 73 -16.33 -1.33 -0.21
C PHE A 73 -16.44 -0.60 -1.55
N ASP A 74 -16.73 0.70 -1.49
CA ASP A 74 -16.65 1.66 -2.59
C ASP A 74 -16.01 2.94 -2.03
N ASP A 75 -14.70 2.90 -1.80
CA ASP A 75 -13.97 3.96 -1.09
C ASP A 75 -12.48 3.91 -1.47
N GLU A 76 -11.68 4.85 -0.93
CA GLU A 76 -10.22 4.81 -0.99
C GLU A 76 -9.68 4.45 0.41
N LEU A 77 -9.07 3.26 0.53
CA LEU A 77 -8.69 2.65 1.80
C LEU A 77 -7.25 2.08 1.75
N ILE A 78 -6.69 1.83 2.93
CA ILE A 78 -5.45 1.05 3.07
C ILE A 78 -5.80 -0.35 3.52
N LEU A 79 -5.30 -1.34 2.78
CA LEU A 79 -5.31 -2.73 3.20
C LEU A 79 -3.94 -3.08 3.77
N LEU A 80 -3.89 -3.56 5.01
CA LEU A 80 -2.67 -3.95 5.72
C LEU A 80 -2.74 -5.43 6.07
N ALA A 81 -1.75 -6.21 5.70
CA ALA A 81 -1.71 -7.64 5.97
C ALA A 81 -1.94 -7.96 7.47
N GLU A 82 -2.88 -8.88 7.75
CA GLU A 82 -3.12 -9.40 9.10
C GLU A 82 -2.34 -10.69 9.35
N ASP A 83 -2.41 -11.65 8.42
CA ASP A 83 -1.66 -12.90 8.48
C ASP A 83 -1.26 -13.40 7.09
N GLY A 84 -0.22 -14.21 7.00
CA GLY A 84 0.29 -14.69 5.72
C GLY A 84 0.78 -13.58 4.79
N GLY A 85 1.01 -12.37 5.32
CA GLY A 85 1.56 -11.25 4.58
C GLY A 85 3.06 -11.37 4.34
N ASN A 86 3.59 -10.44 3.55
CA ASN A 86 5.02 -10.37 3.19
C ASN A 86 5.87 -9.73 4.30
N PHE A 87 5.59 -10.03 5.56
CA PHE A 87 6.35 -9.50 6.69
C PHE A 87 7.83 -9.87 6.59
N GLY A 88 8.70 -8.87 6.72
CA GLY A 88 10.16 -9.04 6.58
C GLY A 88 10.65 -9.12 5.13
N SER A 89 9.80 -8.90 4.13
CA SER A 89 10.24 -8.81 2.73
C SER A 89 10.65 -7.38 2.38
N ASP A 90 11.84 -7.21 1.83
CA ASP A 90 12.34 -5.92 1.34
C ASP A 90 11.67 -5.48 0.02
N THR A 91 11.08 -6.41 -0.72
CA THR A 91 10.56 -6.18 -2.07
C THR A 91 9.05 -6.28 -2.20
N ARG A 92 8.37 -6.88 -1.23
CA ARG A 92 6.93 -7.10 -1.28
C ARG A 92 6.23 -6.29 -0.20
N PRO A 93 5.28 -5.42 -0.56
CA PRO A 93 4.61 -4.58 0.42
C PRO A 93 3.71 -5.40 1.34
N ILE A 94 3.56 -4.92 2.58
CA ILE A 94 2.59 -5.42 3.56
C ILE A 94 1.30 -4.60 3.55
N ALA A 95 1.29 -3.46 2.87
CA ALA A 95 0.16 -2.56 2.79
C ALA A 95 -0.09 -2.12 1.35
N TYR A 96 -1.35 -1.95 1.00
CA TYR A 96 -1.83 -1.55 -0.33
C TYR A 96 -2.82 -0.40 -0.20
N LYS A 97 -2.66 0.64 -1.00
CA LYS A 97 -3.71 1.64 -1.20
C LYS A 97 -4.63 1.13 -2.30
N VAL A 98 -5.92 1.06 -2.01
CA VAL A 98 -6.95 0.57 -2.93
C VAL A 98 -8.07 1.59 -3.06
N SER A 99 -8.73 1.64 -4.22
CA SER A 99 -9.81 2.59 -4.48
C SER A 99 -10.91 2.00 -5.35
N GLY A 100 -12.12 2.58 -5.28
CA GLY A 100 -13.30 2.15 -6.00
C GLY A 100 -13.98 0.95 -5.34
N LYS A 101 -14.55 0.06 -6.16
CA LYS A 101 -15.35 -1.08 -5.70
C LYS A 101 -14.52 -2.33 -5.56
N PHE A 102 -14.49 -2.91 -4.37
CA PHE A 102 -13.72 -4.11 -4.07
C PHE A 102 -14.27 -4.90 -2.88
N TRP A 103 -13.76 -6.12 -2.73
CA TRP A 103 -14.06 -7.03 -1.63
C TRP A 103 -12.79 -7.35 -0.84
N VAL A 104 -12.89 -7.52 0.48
CA VAL A 104 -11.74 -7.86 1.34
C VAL A 104 -12.08 -9.06 2.21
N ASN A 105 -11.15 -10.02 2.29
CA ASN A 105 -11.24 -11.15 3.21
C ASN A 105 -10.66 -10.81 4.59
N ASN A 106 -10.63 -11.82 5.49
CA ASN A 106 -10.16 -11.68 6.86
C ASN A 106 -8.62 -11.75 7.03
N HIS A 107 -7.84 -11.75 5.94
CA HIS A 107 -6.37 -11.78 5.99
C HIS A 107 -5.73 -10.39 5.82
N ALA A 108 -6.52 -9.36 5.65
CA ALA A 108 -6.05 -7.97 5.60
C ALA A 108 -6.92 -7.07 6.48
N HIS A 109 -6.30 -6.22 7.29
CA HIS A 109 -6.97 -5.12 7.98
C HIS A 109 -7.39 -4.06 6.97
N VAL A 110 -8.50 -3.39 7.26
CA VAL A 110 -9.05 -2.32 6.42
C VAL A 110 -9.02 -1.01 7.21
N LEU A 111 -8.20 -0.06 6.74
CA LEU A 111 -7.94 1.20 7.41
C LEU A 111 -8.45 2.38 6.59
N LYS A 112 -9.25 3.24 7.22
CA LYS A 112 -9.64 4.54 6.68
C LYS A 112 -8.99 5.63 7.50
N PRO A 113 -8.07 6.43 6.93
CA PRO A 113 -7.46 7.54 7.66
C PRO A 113 -8.50 8.60 8.02
N LYS A 114 -8.42 9.16 9.23
CA LYS A 114 -9.24 10.30 9.65
C LYS A 114 -8.75 11.59 8.99
N SER A 115 -9.51 12.66 9.12
CA SER A 115 -9.31 13.93 8.40
C SER A 115 -7.93 14.58 8.57
N GLU A 116 -7.24 14.30 9.67
CA GLU A 116 -5.90 14.82 9.95
C GLU A 116 -4.76 13.96 9.39
N LEU A 117 -5.08 12.85 8.72
CA LEU A 117 -4.10 11.92 8.17
C LEU A 117 -4.33 11.71 6.66
N ASN A 118 -3.33 12.05 5.85
CA ASN A 118 -3.37 11.83 4.40
C ASN A 118 -3.13 10.35 4.08
N ILE A 119 -3.88 9.78 3.15
CA ILE A 119 -3.82 8.36 2.81
C ILE A 119 -2.49 7.94 2.18
N ASP A 120 -1.88 8.76 1.32
CA ASP A 120 -0.59 8.47 0.72
C ASP A 120 0.51 8.49 1.78
N TYR A 121 0.46 9.48 2.70
CA TYR A 121 1.36 9.52 3.84
C TYR A 121 1.24 8.24 4.70
N LEU A 122 0.02 7.85 5.08
CA LEU A 122 -0.23 6.65 5.88
C LEU A 122 0.30 5.39 5.18
N HIS A 123 0.00 5.24 3.89
CA HIS A 123 0.45 4.10 3.09
C HIS A 123 1.97 3.94 3.14
N HIS A 124 2.71 5.04 2.90
CA HIS A 124 4.17 5.00 2.88
C HIS A 124 4.76 4.92 4.29
N ALA A 125 4.16 5.52 5.30
CA ALA A 125 4.58 5.37 6.69
C ALA A 125 4.53 3.90 7.15
N ILE A 126 3.45 3.18 6.86
CA ILE A 126 3.33 1.76 7.17
C ILE A 126 4.37 0.92 6.42
N ARG A 127 4.71 1.28 5.17
CA ARG A 127 5.67 0.55 4.36
C ARG A 127 7.13 0.80 4.74
N PHE A 128 7.45 2.00 5.20
CA PHE A 128 8.83 2.42 5.42
C PHE A 128 9.27 2.34 6.88
N TYR A 129 8.34 2.33 7.82
CA TYR A 129 8.69 2.15 9.23
C TYR A 129 8.81 0.67 9.57
N ASP A 130 9.72 0.37 10.51
CA ASP A 130 9.86 -0.98 11.03
C ASP A 130 8.65 -1.36 11.89
N VAL A 131 7.90 -2.34 11.42
CA VAL A 131 6.72 -2.87 12.09
C VAL A 131 6.99 -4.21 12.80
N SER A 132 8.22 -4.72 12.75
CA SER A 132 8.59 -6.07 13.23
C SER A 132 8.19 -6.31 14.68
N LYS A 133 8.33 -5.31 15.56
CA LYS A 133 7.96 -5.39 16.99
C LYS A 133 6.47 -5.63 17.26
N TYR A 134 5.61 -5.42 16.27
CA TYR A 134 4.16 -5.64 16.39
C TYR A 134 3.73 -7.00 15.84
N ILE A 135 4.63 -7.71 15.17
CA ILE A 135 4.37 -8.99 14.54
C ILE A 135 4.61 -10.12 15.51
N THR A 136 3.68 -11.04 15.56
CA THR A 136 3.73 -12.24 16.41
C THR A 136 3.69 -13.51 15.55
N GLY A 137 3.99 -14.66 16.16
CA GLY A 137 3.96 -15.97 15.51
C GLY A 137 5.29 -16.35 14.87
N THR A 138 5.81 -17.51 15.26
CA THR A 138 7.09 -18.06 14.76
C THR A 138 6.93 -18.80 13.44
N THR A 139 5.85 -19.55 13.28
CA THR A 139 5.59 -20.35 12.08
C THR A 139 4.83 -19.56 11.01
N ARG A 140 3.88 -18.72 11.45
CA ARG A 140 3.11 -17.83 10.58
C ARG A 140 3.06 -16.46 11.21
N ALA A 141 3.76 -15.53 10.61
CA ALA A 141 3.79 -14.15 11.05
C ALA A 141 2.38 -13.54 11.01
N LYS A 142 1.98 -12.88 12.10
CA LYS A 142 0.66 -12.30 12.27
C LYS A 142 0.74 -10.92 12.92
N LEU A 143 0.06 -9.96 12.33
CA LEU A 143 -0.22 -8.65 12.88
C LEU A 143 -1.69 -8.61 13.31
N ASN A 144 -1.99 -8.92 14.58
CA ASN A 144 -3.37 -8.86 15.05
C ASN A 144 -3.87 -7.40 15.22
N GLN A 145 -5.19 -7.21 15.23
CA GLN A 145 -5.81 -5.88 15.29
C GLN A 145 -5.35 -5.06 16.51
N THR A 146 -5.16 -5.70 17.67
CA THR A 146 -4.72 -5.00 18.89
C THR A 146 -3.29 -4.46 18.73
N ALA A 147 -2.39 -5.25 18.17
CA ALA A 147 -1.02 -4.84 17.89
C ALA A 147 -0.99 -3.75 16.80
N MET A 148 -1.75 -3.94 15.73
CA MET A 148 -1.89 -2.98 14.63
C MET A 148 -2.36 -1.61 15.14
N LYS A 149 -3.39 -1.57 15.99
CA LYS A 149 -3.89 -0.31 16.59
C LYS A 149 -2.83 0.44 17.40
N ARG A 150 -1.85 -0.27 17.97
CA ARG A 150 -0.74 0.31 18.75
C ARG A 150 0.45 0.76 17.90
N MET A 151 0.45 0.48 16.60
CA MET A 151 1.54 0.92 15.72
C MET A 151 1.67 2.43 15.75
N ILE A 152 2.86 2.89 16.14
CA ILE A 152 3.19 4.31 16.27
C ILE A 152 3.54 4.87 14.88
N LEU A 153 3.07 6.08 14.63
CA LEU A 153 3.37 6.87 13.43
C LEU A 153 3.86 8.26 13.85
N LEU A 154 4.74 8.85 13.07
CA LEU A 154 4.96 10.30 13.12
C LEU A 154 3.70 11.01 12.61
N LYS A 155 3.34 12.15 13.21
CA LYS A 155 2.18 12.95 12.80
C LYS A 155 2.61 14.34 12.34
N PRO A 156 3.18 14.48 11.12
CA PRO A 156 3.50 15.79 10.57
C PRO A 156 2.21 16.57 10.30
N THR A 157 2.33 17.88 10.08
CA THR A 157 1.17 18.70 9.69
C THR A 157 0.55 18.19 8.39
N LEU A 158 -0.76 18.32 8.26
CA LEU A 158 -1.50 17.86 7.07
C LEU A 158 -0.97 18.52 5.78
N SER A 159 -0.47 19.76 5.85
CA SER A 159 0.17 20.43 4.71
C SER A 159 1.39 19.63 4.23
N LYS A 160 2.31 19.27 5.12
CA LYS A 160 3.50 18.47 4.76
C LYS A 160 3.13 17.08 4.23
N GLN A 161 2.11 16.45 4.81
CA GLN A 161 1.61 15.17 4.30
C GLN A 161 1.07 15.31 2.86
N ARG A 162 0.33 16.39 2.56
CA ARG A 162 -0.17 16.70 1.21
C ARG A 162 0.95 17.02 0.22
N ASP A 163 2.00 17.70 0.65
CA ASP A 163 3.14 17.99 -0.21
C ASP A 163 3.87 16.69 -0.59
N PHE A 164 4.02 15.77 0.34
CA PHE A 164 4.51 14.43 0.04
C PHE A 164 3.58 13.66 -0.93
N SER A 165 2.26 13.72 -0.73
CA SER A 165 1.28 13.09 -1.62
C SER A 165 1.39 13.62 -3.06
N LYS A 166 1.60 14.94 -3.24
CA LYS A 166 1.86 15.52 -4.58
C LYS A 166 3.14 14.97 -5.20
N PHE A 167 4.21 14.85 -4.41
CA PHE A 167 5.46 14.29 -4.89
C PHE A 167 5.29 12.82 -5.34
N VAL A 168 4.62 11.98 -4.54
CA VAL A 168 4.31 10.59 -4.90
C VAL A 168 3.55 10.53 -6.23
N LYS A 169 2.50 11.33 -6.38
CA LYS A 169 1.70 11.38 -7.60
C LYS A 169 2.54 11.75 -8.83
N GLN A 170 3.39 12.77 -8.71
CA GLN A 170 4.29 13.17 -9.80
C GLN A 170 5.30 12.08 -10.16
N ALA A 171 5.84 11.37 -9.16
CA ALA A 171 6.74 10.25 -9.39
C ALA A 171 6.04 9.10 -10.13
N ASP A 172 4.81 8.75 -9.73
CA ASP A 172 4.02 7.69 -10.36
C ASP A 172 3.61 8.06 -11.81
N GLU A 173 3.23 9.31 -12.06
CA GLU A 173 2.93 9.83 -13.40
C GLU A 173 4.17 9.75 -14.30
N SER A 174 5.32 10.21 -13.81
CA SER A 174 6.59 10.18 -14.58
C SER A 174 7.00 8.76 -14.92
N ILE A 175 6.90 7.81 -13.98
CA ILE A 175 7.23 6.39 -14.27
C ILE A 175 6.27 5.79 -15.30
N SER A 176 4.98 6.13 -15.21
CA SER A 176 3.97 5.66 -16.17
C SER A 176 4.29 6.12 -17.59
N GLU A 177 4.70 7.38 -17.76
CA GLU A 177 5.11 7.93 -19.07
C GLU A 177 6.39 7.27 -19.60
N LEU A 178 7.38 7.06 -18.72
CA LEU A 178 8.62 6.36 -19.10
C LEU A 178 8.37 4.92 -19.55
N ILE A 179 7.47 4.20 -18.87
CA ILE A 179 7.07 2.84 -19.26
C ILE A 179 6.38 2.85 -20.62
N LYS A 180 5.46 3.78 -20.87
CA LYS A 180 4.77 3.93 -22.18
C LYS A 180 5.79 4.19 -23.29
N THR A 181 6.69 5.12 -23.07
CA THR A 181 7.75 5.46 -24.04
C THR A 181 8.67 4.28 -24.33
N SER A 182 9.13 3.59 -23.29
CA SER A 182 9.97 2.39 -23.43
C SER A 182 9.27 1.29 -24.25
N ASN A 183 7.99 1.05 -23.99
CA ASN A 183 7.20 0.06 -24.73
C ASN A 183 6.99 0.50 -26.20
N GLY A 184 6.79 1.78 -26.48
CA GLY A 184 6.75 2.35 -27.81
C GLY A 184 8.04 2.10 -28.58
N LEU A 185 9.18 2.42 -27.98
CA LEU A 185 10.51 2.18 -28.58
C LEU A 185 10.77 0.70 -28.88
N LYS A 186 10.37 -0.21 -27.98
CA LYS A 186 10.47 -1.67 -28.22
C LYS A 186 9.66 -2.11 -29.44
N LYS A 187 8.45 -1.57 -29.63
CA LYS A 187 7.59 -1.86 -30.80
C LYS A 187 8.25 -1.36 -32.10
N ILE A 188 8.76 -0.13 -32.10
CA ILE A 188 9.46 0.46 -33.24
C ILE A 188 10.69 -0.39 -33.60
N LYS A 189 11.53 -0.71 -32.62
CA LYS A 189 12.69 -1.60 -32.82
C LYS A 189 12.30 -2.93 -33.47
N LYS A 190 11.26 -3.58 -32.96
CA LYS A 190 10.76 -4.85 -33.54
C LYS A 190 10.28 -4.70 -34.98
N SER A 191 9.61 -3.60 -35.30
CA SER A 191 9.14 -3.29 -36.66
C SER A 191 10.30 -3.08 -37.64
N ILE A 192 11.33 -2.32 -37.21
CA ILE A 192 12.53 -2.07 -38.05
C ILE A 192 13.27 -3.38 -38.31
N ILE A 193 13.49 -4.21 -37.27
CA ILE A 193 14.16 -5.51 -37.43
C ILE A 193 13.42 -6.38 -38.45
N LYS A 194 12.06 -6.48 -38.30
CA LYS A 194 11.23 -7.26 -39.23
C LYS A 194 11.31 -6.72 -40.66
N LYS A 195 11.40 -5.40 -40.84
CA LYS A 195 11.43 -4.77 -42.19
C LYS A 195 12.76 -4.97 -42.93
N TYR A 196 13.87 -4.99 -42.21
CA TYR A 196 15.21 -4.96 -42.81
C TYR A 196 16.01 -6.26 -42.63
N PHE A 197 15.62 -7.15 -41.74
CA PHE A 197 16.36 -8.38 -41.41
C PHE A 197 15.47 -9.63 -41.32
N GLY A 198 14.17 -9.53 -41.52
CA GLY A 198 13.20 -10.63 -41.64
C GLY A 198 12.59 -10.61 -42.99
#